data_5633519085689e649eecfa21eb9d51c2
#
_entry.id   5633519085689e649eecfa21eb9d51c2
#
_cell.length_a   1.000
_cell.length_b   1.000
_cell.length_c   1.000
_cell.angle_alpha   90.00
_cell.angle_beta   90.00
_cell.angle_gamma   90.00
#
_symmetry.space_group_name_H-M   'P 1'
#
loop_
_entity.id
_entity.type
_entity.pdbx_description
1 polymer ?
#
loop_
_entity_poly.entity_id
_entity_poly.type
_entity_poly.pdbx_seq_one_letter_code
_entity_poly.pdbx_strand_id
1 'polypeptide(L)'
;EPAAEPIVAAAAILERSASLNVTGEALPPLEDPNNDAAVGTAAPVVVGATFDGTEVSIGGPTDGPTMLVFLAHWCPHCNDEIPEIVTLRDRGDLPENLKIIGVSTAVQPDRDNFPPSSWIGEKDWTWPVLADTADSEAIQLYGGTGFPFTVMLNADGTVNARKSGSESADQILEWINAALLTV
;
A
#
# COMPACT_ATOMS: atom_id res chain seq x y z
N GLU A 1 -5.03 47.61 16.78
CA GLU A 1 -4.09 46.71 16.04
C GLU A 1 -4.75 45.34 15.91
N PRO A 2 -4.99 44.81 14.71
CA PRO A 2 -5.46 43.47 14.57
C PRO A 2 -4.30 42.52 14.92
N ALA A 3 -4.56 41.57 15.84
CA ALA A 3 -3.65 40.50 16.18
C ALA A 3 -3.37 39.65 14.93
N ALA A 4 -2.10 39.48 14.57
CA ALA A 4 -1.69 38.59 13.48
C ALA A 4 -2.09 37.15 13.85
N GLU A 5 -2.91 36.52 13.01
CA GLU A 5 -3.19 35.11 13.13
C GLU A 5 -1.88 34.32 12.97
N PRO A 6 -1.67 33.24 13.78
CA PRO A 6 -0.48 32.43 13.63
C PRO A 6 -0.51 31.77 12.25
N ILE A 7 0.51 32.02 11.45
CA ILE A 7 0.76 31.29 10.20
C ILE A 7 1.12 29.87 10.64
N VAL A 8 0.17 28.95 10.56
CA VAL A 8 0.47 27.51 10.69
C VAL A 8 1.29 27.16 9.45
N ALA A 9 2.59 26.96 9.63
CA ALA A 9 3.43 26.45 8.57
C ALA A 9 2.85 25.12 8.07
N ALA A 10 2.57 25.02 6.77
CA ALA A 10 2.17 23.76 6.17
C ALA A 10 3.25 22.71 6.47
N ALA A 11 2.85 21.57 7.02
CA ALA A 11 3.78 20.47 7.26
C ALA A 11 4.50 20.12 5.95
N ALA A 12 5.81 19.92 6.03
CA ALA A 12 6.58 19.52 4.85
C ALA A 12 6.09 18.16 4.36
N ILE A 13 5.87 18.04 3.05
CA ILE A 13 5.47 16.77 2.43
C ILE A 13 6.62 15.76 2.55
N LEU A 14 6.31 14.56 3.02
CA LEU A 14 7.25 13.47 3.23
C LEU A 14 7.14 12.48 2.06
N GLU A 15 8.06 12.53 1.12
CA GLU A 15 8.05 11.60 -0.03
C GLU A 15 8.64 10.23 0.32
N ARG A 16 9.46 10.14 1.37
CA ARG A 16 10.07 8.93 1.92
C ARG A 16 10.22 9.07 3.42
N SER A 17 10.00 7.98 4.15
CA SER A 17 10.31 7.93 5.58
C SER A 17 11.82 7.83 5.82
N ALA A 18 12.31 8.45 6.90
CA ALA A 18 13.70 8.28 7.33
C ALA A 18 13.94 6.89 7.92
N SER A 19 12.93 6.34 8.59
CA SER A 19 12.93 5.01 9.19
C SER A 19 11.50 4.54 9.39
N LEU A 20 11.32 3.23 9.53
CA LEU A 20 10.07 2.57 9.92
C LEU A 20 10.25 1.92 11.29
N ASN A 21 9.17 1.79 12.05
CA ASN A 21 9.16 0.99 13.27
C ASN A 21 8.56 -0.38 12.93
N VAL A 22 9.36 -1.44 13.05
CA VAL A 22 9.02 -2.77 12.57
C VAL A 22 8.94 -3.74 13.74
N THR A 23 7.89 -4.57 13.74
CA THR A 23 7.72 -5.68 14.69
C THR A 23 7.31 -6.94 13.91
N GLY A 24 7.93 -8.06 14.24
CA GLY A 24 7.72 -9.35 13.55
C GLY A 24 8.83 -9.65 12.55
N GLU A 25 8.68 -10.77 11.87
CA GLU A 25 9.68 -11.28 10.92
C GLU A 25 9.30 -10.94 9.49
N ALA A 26 10.30 -10.73 8.63
CA ALA A 26 10.10 -10.53 7.21
C ALA A 26 9.49 -11.79 6.56
N LEU A 27 8.57 -11.58 5.64
CA LEU A 27 8.00 -12.65 4.84
C LEU A 27 8.99 -13.13 3.77
N PRO A 28 8.96 -14.42 3.39
CA PRO A 28 9.77 -14.90 2.28
C PRO A 28 9.39 -14.18 0.97
N PRO A 29 10.32 -14.02 0.02
CA PRO A 29 9.99 -13.50 -1.30
C PRO A 29 8.86 -14.28 -1.96
N LEU A 30 7.97 -13.57 -2.67
CA LEU A 30 6.91 -14.23 -3.44
C LEU A 30 7.52 -14.86 -4.70
N GLU A 31 7.53 -16.19 -4.76
CA GLU A 31 8.03 -16.95 -5.92
C GLU A 31 6.87 -17.46 -6.79
N ASP A 32 5.83 -18.04 -6.16
CA ASP A 32 4.65 -18.56 -6.84
C ASP A 32 3.38 -18.15 -6.09
N PRO A 33 2.53 -17.30 -6.66
CA PRO A 33 1.26 -16.89 -6.03
C PRO A 33 0.29 -18.04 -5.73
N ASN A 34 0.38 -19.15 -6.46
CA ASN A 34 -0.48 -20.32 -6.26
C ASN A 34 0.04 -21.27 -5.17
N ASN A 35 1.28 -21.11 -4.75
CA ASN A 35 1.91 -21.90 -3.70
C ASN A 35 2.78 -21.01 -2.80
N ASP A 36 2.19 -19.95 -2.28
CA ASP A 36 2.89 -18.95 -1.48
C ASP A 36 3.14 -19.43 -0.06
N ALA A 37 4.42 -19.58 0.30
CA ALA A 37 4.86 -20.02 1.61
C ALA A 37 4.50 -19.07 2.76
N ALA A 38 4.14 -17.81 2.47
CA ALA A 38 3.74 -16.84 3.48
C ALA A 38 2.27 -16.96 3.91
N VAL A 39 1.42 -17.65 3.13
CA VAL A 39 0.00 -17.77 3.45
C VAL A 39 -0.19 -18.42 4.82
N GLY A 40 -1.02 -17.78 5.66
CA GLY A 40 -1.28 -18.19 7.03
C GLY A 40 -0.22 -17.76 8.06
N THR A 41 0.89 -17.13 7.64
CA THR A 41 1.86 -16.58 8.59
C THR A 41 1.51 -15.14 8.97
N ALA A 42 1.88 -14.73 10.20
CA ALA A 42 1.70 -13.35 10.62
C ALA A 42 2.59 -12.41 9.78
N ALA A 43 1.98 -11.39 9.19
CA ALA A 43 2.73 -10.36 8.50
C ALA A 43 3.45 -9.44 9.50
N PRO A 44 4.62 -8.88 9.15
CA PRO A 44 5.27 -7.88 9.98
C PRO A 44 4.37 -6.67 10.17
N VAL A 45 4.36 -6.11 11.38
CA VAL A 45 3.72 -4.82 11.65
C VAL A 45 4.73 -3.73 11.37
N VAL A 46 4.37 -2.82 10.48
CA VAL A 46 5.21 -1.70 10.08
C VAL A 46 4.47 -0.40 10.36
N VAL A 47 5.04 0.43 11.23
CA VAL A 47 4.52 1.76 11.55
C VAL A 47 5.41 2.81 10.92
N GLY A 48 4.81 3.70 10.17
CA GLY A 48 5.47 4.80 9.48
C GLY A 48 4.54 6.00 9.38
N ALA A 49 4.72 6.82 8.37
CA ALA A 49 3.91 8.01 8.15
C ALA A 49 3.41 8.08 6.69
N THR A 50 2.29 8.75 6.53
CA THR A 50 1.79 9.21 5.23
C THR A 50 2.58 10.42 4.74
N PHE A 51 2.34 10.86 3.51
CA PHE A 51 3.02 12.03 2.93
C PHE A 51 2.85 13.33 3.73
N ASP A 52 1.76 13.47 4.48
CA ASP A 52 1.50 14.65 5.35
C ASP A 52 2.03 14.46 6.78
N GLY A 53 2.70 13.35 7.06
CA GLY A 53 3.28 13.03 8.38
C GLY A 53 2.31 12.37 9.36
N THR A 54 1.07 12.05 8.94
CA THR A 54 0.15 11.29 9.78
C THR A 54 0.65 9.86 9.95
N GLU A 55 0.66 9.36 11.19
CA GLU A 55 1.05 7.99 11.48
C GLU A 55 0.12 6.99 10.79
N VAL A 56 0.69 5.99 10.15
CA VAL A 56 -0.02 4.88 9.53
C VAL A 56 0.69 3.57 9.83
N SER A 57 -0.10 2.52 10.09
CA SER A 57 0.38 1.18 10.36
C SER A 57 -0.16 0.20 9.33
N ILE A 58 0.69 -0.69 8.85
CA ILE A 58 0.33 -1.85 8.02
C ILE A 58 0.70 -3.13 8.75
N GLY A 59 -0.06 -4.21 8.52
CA GLY A 59 0.08 -5.46 9.28
C GLY A 59 -0.59 -5.41 10.65
N GLY A 60 -0.58 -6.55 11.34
CA GLY A 60 -1.25 -6.73 12.63
C GLY A 60 -2.78 -6.89 12.53
N PRO A 61 -3.43 -7.21 13.65
CA PRO A 61 -4.87 -7.40 13.69
C PRO A 61 -5.64 -6.12 13.45
N THR A 62 -6.75 -6.23 12.71
CA THR A 62 -7.70 -5.16 12.41
C THR A 62 -9.13 -5.67 12.50
N ASP A 63 -10.12 -4.79 12.35
CA ASP A 63 -11.55 -5.15 12.39
C ASP A 63 -12.09 -5.71 11.06
N GLY A 64 -11.22 -5.94 10.08
CA GLY A 64 -11.56 -6.54 8.79
C GLY A 64 -10.31 -6.84 7.97
N PRO A 65 -10.45 -7.45 6.79
CA PRO A 65 -9.32 -7.71 5.91
C PRO A 65 -8.68 -6.41 5.43
N THR A 66 -7.38 -6.46 5.14
CA THR A 66 -6.63 -5.31 4.63
C THR A 66 -5.90 -5.66 3.34
N MET A 67 -6.12 -4.89 2.29
CA MET A 67 -5.37 -4.97 1.04
C MET A 67 -4.27 -3.90 1.04
N LEU A 68 -3.03 -4.34 1.00
CA LEU A 68 -1.86 -3.48 0.84
C LEU A 68 -1.46 -3.44 -0.64
N VAL A 69 -1.24 -2.25 -1.19
CA VAL A 69 -0.82 -2.08 -2.58
C VAL A 69 0.50 -1.31 -2.62
N PHE A 70 1.57 -1.99 -2.93
CA PHE A 70 2.91 -1.42 -3.05
C PHE A 70 3.12 -0.86 -4.46
N LEU A 71 3.43 0.42 -4.54
CA LEU A 71 3.42 1.20 -5.76
C LEU A 71 4.74 1.96 -5.91
N ALA A 72 5.33 1.89 -7.11
CA ALA A 72 6.46 2.72 -7.51
C ALA A 72 6.00 3.75 -8.55
N HIS A 73 6.20 5.04 -8.29
CA HIS A 73 5.68 6.13 -9.14
C HIS A 73 6.15 6.08 -10.60
N TRP A 74 7.33 5.54 -10.83
CA TRP A 74 7.95 5.41 -12.16
C TRP A 74 7.54 4.13 -12.90
N CYS A 75 6.84 3.20 -12.24
CA CYS A 75 6.48 1.91 -12.86
C CYS A 75 5.24 2.04 -13.75
N PRO A 76 5.31 1.70 -15.06
CA PRO A 76 4.15 1.77 -15.95
C PRO A 76 2.98 0.92 -15.47
N HIS A 77 3.22 -0.30 -15.00
CA HIS A 77 2.17 -1.18 -14.49
C HIS A 77 1.46 -0.64 -13.23
N CYS A 78 2.14 0.14 -12.38
CA CYS A 78 1.49 0.84 -11.27
C CYS A 78 0.58 1.97 -11.79
N ASN A 79 1.00 2.64 -12.87
CA ASN A 79 0.18 3.65 -13.54
C ASN A 79 -1.11 3.07 -14.11
N ASP A 80 -1.08 1.82 -14.56
CA ASP A 80 -2.24 1.09 -15.07
C ASP A 80 -3.14 0.56 -13.95
N GLU A 81 -2.55 0.04 -12.84
CA GLU A 81 -3.27 -0.58 -11.73
C GLU A 81 -4.12 0.41 -10.91
N ILE A 82 -3.60 1.60 -10.62
CA ILE A 82 -4.31 2.57 -9.77
C ILE A 82 -5.69 2.93 -10.31
N PRO A 83 -5.87 3.30 -11.60
CA PRO A 83 -7.18 3.59 -12.17
C PRO A 83 -8.15 2.40 -12.09
N GLU A 84 -7.67 1.18 -12.15
CA GLU A 84 -8.50 -0.02 -12.05
C GLU A 84 -9.06 -0.19 -10.62
N ILE A 85 -8.23 0.00 -9.60
CA ILE A 85 -8.67 -0.03 -8.19
C ILE A 85 -9.64 1.13 -7.91
N VAL A 86 -9.34 2.33 -8.41
CA VAL A 86 -10.23 3.51 -8.29
C VAL A 86 -11.58 3.25 -8.96
N THR A 87 -11.58 2.58 -10.12
CA THR A 87 -12.80 2.17 -10.82
C THR A 87 -13.69 1.27 -9.96
N LEU A 88 -13.12 0.31 -9.23
CA LEU A 88 -13.88 -0.54 -8.31
C LEU A 88 -14.53 0.26 -7.17
N ARG A 89 -13.80 1.24 -6.61
CA ARG A 89 -14.37 2.17 -5.63
C ARG A 89 -15.56 2.93 -6.20
N ASP A 90 -15.38 3.52 -7.37
CA ASP A 90 -16.39 4.41 -7.98
C ASP A 90 -17.64 3.64 -8.43
N ARG A 91 -17.50 2.37 -8.76
CA ARG A 91 -18.62 1.45 -9.00
C ARG A 91 -19.30 0.97 -7.72
N GLY A 92 -18.65 1.11 -6.55
CA GLY A 92 -19.13 0.54 -5.29
C GLY A 92 -18.99 -0.98 -5.19
N ASP A 93 -18.06 -1.55 -5.95
CA ASP A 93 -17.84 -3.01 -6.02
C ASP A 93 -16.94 -3.53 -4.90
N LEU A 94 -16.18 -2.64 -4.22
CA LEU A 94 -15.30 -3.03 -3.13
C LEU A 94 -16.10 -3.46 -1.89
N PRO A 95 -15.72 -4.56 -1.20
CA PRO A 95 -16.35 -4.96 0.05
C PRO A 95 -16.27 -3.86 1.11
N GLU A 96 -17.39 -3.59 1.81
CA GLU A 96 -17.50 -2.49 2.78
C GLU A 96 -16.48 -2.58 3.95
N ASN A 97 -16.12 -3.80 4.35
CA ASN A 97 -15.18 -4.06 5.44
C ASN A 97 -13.72 -4.19 4.99
N LEU A 98 -13.45 -4.06 3.68
CA LEU A 98 -12.09 -4.12 3.15
C LEU A 98 -11.38 -2.79 3.39
N LYS A 99 -10.27 -2.83 4.12
CA LYS A 99 -9.35 -1.71 4.23
C LYS A 99 -8.35 -1.74 3.08
N ILE A 100 -8.05 -0.58 2.51
CA ILE A 100 -7.01 -0.45 1.49
C ILE A 100 -5.97 0.56 1.98
N ILE A 101 -4.70 0.20 1.87
CA ILE A 101 -3.57 1.08 2.19
C ILE A 101 -2.55 0.96 1.07
N GLY A 102 -2.20 2.10 0.47
CA GLY A 102 -1.08 2.18 -0.46
C GLY A 102 0.25 2.19 0.29
N VAL A 103 1.29 1.71 -0.35
CA VAL A 103 2.67 1.88 0.11
C VAL A 103 3.48 2.44 -1.04
N SER A 104 3.89 3.70 -0.91
CA SER A 104 4.79 4.35 -1.88
C SER A 104 6.21 3.91 -1.62
N THR A 105 6.76 3.09 -2.50
CA THR A 105 8.07 2.45 -2.33
C THR A 105 8.98 2.68 -3.53
N ALA A 106 10.26 2.34 -3.44
CA ALA A 106 11.26 2.46 -4.50
C ALA A 106 11.30 3.87 -5.14
N VAL A 107 11.16 4.90 -4.32
CA VAL A 107 11.10 6.30 -4.77
C VAL A 107 12.43 6.74 -5.37
N GLN A 108 12.41 7.19 -6.62
CA GLN A 108 13.58 7.66 -7.38
C GLN A 108 13.32 9.07 -7.90
N PRO A 109 13.97 10.11 -7.33
CA PRO A 109 13.68 11.52 -7.68
C PRO A 109 13.96 11.92 -9.13
N ASP A 110 14.78 11.14 -9.83
CA ASP A 110 15.17 11.33 -11.22
C ASP A 110 14.32 10.55 -12.24
N ARG A 111 13.27 9.87 -11.76
CA ARG A 111 12.37 9.09 -12.61
C ARG A 111 11.03 9.81 -12.82
N ASP A 112 10.27 9.32 -13.82
CA ASP A 112 8.95 9.83 -14.18
C ASP A 112 7.98 9.85 -12.98
N ASN A 113 7.02 10.77 -13.01
CA ASN A 113 5.96 10.92 -12.01
C ASN A 113 6.45 11.26 -10.59
N PHE A 114 7.65 11.81 -10.44
CA PHE A 114 8.10 12.36 -9.17
C PHE A 114 7.50 13.77 -8.95
N PRO A 115 7.06 14.14 -7.76
CA PRO A 115 7.07 13.36 -6.53
C PRO A 115 5.86 12.41 -6.40
N PRO A 116 6.02 11.26 -5.71
CA PRO A 116 4.94 10.28 -5.55
C PRO A 116 3.69 10.81 -4.89
N SER A 117 3.78 11.78 -3.98
CA SER A 117 2.62 12.40 -3.34
C SER A 117 1.70 13.09 -4.35
N SER A 118 2.26 13.83 -5.31
CA SER A 118 1.48 14.46 -6.39
C SER A 118 0.93 13.43 -7.37
N TRP A 119 1.77 12.49 -7.80
CA TRP A 119 1.40 11.45 -8.74
C TRP A 119 0.20 10.61 -8.28
N ILE A 120 0.21 10.17 -7.02
CA ILE A 120 -0.86 9.32 -6.50
C ILE A 120 -2.15 10.13 -6.29
N GLY A 121 -2.02 11.41 -5.92
CA GLY A 121 -3.15 12.33 -5.82
C GLY A 121 -3.82 12.63 -7.17
N GLU A 122 -3.04 12.80 -8.24
CA GLU A 122 -3.54 13.01 -9.60
C GLU A 122 -4.31 11.80 -10.16
N LYS A 123 -4.13 10.63 -9.56
CA LYS A 123 -4.84 9.39 -9.92
C LYS A 123 -6.08 9.11 -9.06
N ASP A 124 -6.58 10.10 -8.33
CA ASP A 124 -7.75 9.99 -7.46
C ASP A 124 -7.64 8.88 -6.39
N TRP A 125 -6.44 8.53 -5.96
CA TRP A 125 -6.21 7.63 -4.85
C TRP A 125 -6.60 8.31 -3.54
N THR A 126 -7.61 7.81 -2.85
CA THR A 126 -8.17 8.44 -1.64
C THR A 126 -7.87 7.68 -0.35
N TRP A 127 -7.24 6.52 -0.42
CA TRP A 127 -6.84 5.74 0.73
C TRP A 127 -5.52 6.23 1.33
N PRO A 128 -5.23 5.92 2.61
CA PRO A 128 -3.93 6.22 3.20
C PRO A 128 -2.77 5.62 2.39
N VAL A 129 -1.63 6.31 2.38
CA VAL A 129 -0.42 5.84 1.72
C VAL A 129 0.75 5.95 2.70
N LEU A 130 1.34 4.83 3.07
CA LEU A 130 2.58 4.78 3.82
C LEU A 130 3.74 5.17 2.88
N ALA A 131 4.55 6.15 3.29
CA ALA A 131 5.80 6.48 2.62
C ALA A 131 6.91 5.53 3.11
N ASP A 132 7.38 4.64 2.22
CA ASP A 132 8.47 3.72 2.51
C ASP A 132 9.82 4.45 2.65
N THR A 133 10.83 3.78 3.16
CA THR A 133 12.19 4.32 3.26
C THR A 133 12.88 4.40 1.90
N ALA A 134 14.00 5.14 1.85
CA ALA A 134 14.83 5.22 0.65
C ALA A 134 15.34 3.83 0.20
N ASP A 135 15.53 2.92 1.14
CA ASP A 135 16.00 1.55 0.90
C ASP A 135 14.85 0.57 0.60
N SER A 136 13.61 1.05 0.52
CA SER A 136 12.42 0.23 0.22
C SER A 136 12.21 -0.89 1.25
N GLU A 137 12.32 -0.56 2.53
CA GLU A 137 12.29 -1.51 3.63
C GLU A 137 10.93 -2.23 3.74
N ALA A 138 9.82 -1.49 3.59
CA ALA A 138 8.49 -2.08 3.73
C ALA A 138 8.22 -3.16 2.68
N ILE A 139 8.50 -2.92 1.41
CA ILE A 139 8.25 -3.94 0.38
C ILE A 139 9.15 -5.17 0.56
N GLN A 140 10.40 -5.00 1.02
CA GLN A 140 11.29 -6.10 1.31
C GLN A 140 10.76 -6.96 2.47
N LEU A 141 10.26 -6.32 3.54
CA LEU A 141 9.64 -7.01 4.68
C LEU A 141 8.41 -7.84 4.27
N TYR A 142 7.66 -7.38 3.29
CA TYR A 142 6.50 -8.09 2.76
C TYR A 142 6.82 -9.09 1.64
N GLY A 143 8.10 -9.23 1.29
CA GLY A 143 8.58 -10.19 0.29
C GLY A 143 8.20 -9.84 -1.14
N GLY A 144 8.03 -8.54 -1.45
CA GLY A 144 7.70 -8.08 -2.79
C GLY A 144 8.85 -8.21 -3.76
N THR A 145 8.58 -8.74 -4.95
CA THR A 145 9.56 -9.04 -6.00
C THR A 145 9.33 -8.28 -7.30
N GLY A 146 8.25 -7.49 -7.38
CA GLY A 146 7.89 -6.71 -8.58
C GLY A 146 6.85 -5.64 -8.25
N PHE A 147 6.45 -4.85 -9.25
CA PHE A 147 5.47 -3.77 -9.09
C PHE A 147 4.36 -3.85 -10.16
N PRO A 148 3.12 -3.49 -9.81
CA PRO A 148 2.64 -3.35 -8.44
C PRO A 148 2.73 -4.68 -7.68
N PHE A 149 2.80 -4.61 -6.35
CA PHE A 149 2.77 -5.78 -5.49
C PHE A 149 1.61 -5.64 -4.52
N THR A 150 0.76 -6.65 -4.44
CA THR A 150 -0.46 -6.60 -3.63
C THR A 150 -0.47 -7.73 -2.61
N VAL A 151 -0.81 -7.38 -1.38
CA VAL A 151 -0.93 -8.32 -0.25
C VAL A 151 -2.33 -8.20 0.35
N MET A 152 -3.04 -9.31 0.46
CA MET A 152 -4.27 -9.40 1.25
C MET A 152 -3.93 -9.99 2.62
N LEU A 153 -4.31 -9.27 3.66
CA LEU A 153 -4.21 -9.71 5.04
C LEU A 153 -5.59 -10.06 5.60
N ASN A 154 -5.68 -11.13 6.35
CA ASN A 154 -6.83 -11.45 7.18
C ASN A 154 -7.00 -10.43 8.33
N ALA A 155 -8.16 -10.39 8.95
CA ALA A 155 -8.43 -9.52 10.09
C ALA A 155 -7.48 -9.75 11.27
N ASP A 156 -6.94 -10.95 11.44
CA ASP A 156 -5.95 -11.29 12.47
C ASP A 156 -4.51 -10.88 12.14
N GLY A 157 -4.28 -10.31 10.94
CA GLY A 157 -2.96 -9.87 10.46
C GLY A 157 -2.13 -10.96 9.80
N THR A 158 -2.69 -12.15 9.56
CA THR A 158 -2.01 -13.19 8.78
C THR A 158 -2.14 -12.94 7.27
N VAL A 159 -1.17 -13.41 6.50
CA VAL A 159 -1.21 -13.33 5.04
C VAL A 159 -2.29 -14.24 4.49
N ASN A 160 -3.22 -13.69 3.72
CA ASN A 160 -4.23 -14.45 2.99
C ASN A 160 -3.75 -14.81 1.58
N ALA A 161 -3.29 -13.81 0.82
CA ALA A 161 -2.78 -13.99 -0.54
C ALA A 161 -1.82 -12.86 -0.91
N ARG A 162 -0.91 -13.13 -1.85
CA ARG A 162 -0.03 -12.12 -2.44
C ARG A 162 0.03 -12.29 -3.95
N LYS A 163 0.18 -11.18 -4.67
CA LYS A 163 0.37 -11.19 -6.12
C LYS A 163 1.27 -10.04 -6.57
N SER A 164 1.80 -10.13 -7.78
CA SER A 164 2.54 -9.06 -8.45
C SER A 164 2.04 -8.89 -9.88
N GLY A 165 2.12 -7.68 -10.40
CA GLY A 165 1.67 -7.31 -11.74
C GLY A 165 0.30 -6.63 -11.75
N SER A 166 0.03 -5.87 -12.82
CA SER A 166 -1.22 -5.13 -13.01
C SER A 166 -2.31 -6.02 -13.62
N GLU A 167 -3.53 -5.76 -13.23
CA GLU A 167 -4.74 -6.47 -13.69
C GLU A 167 -5.86 -5.47 -13.97
N SER A 168 -6.87 -5.89 -14.73
CA SER A 168 -8.09 -5.11 -14.91
C SER A 168 -8.93 -5.07 -13.63
N ALA A 169 -9.84 -4.08 -13.51
CA ALA A 169 -10.75 -3.94 -12.38
C ALA A 169 -11.50 -5.25 -12.07
N ASP A 170 -12.01 -5.92 -13.10
CA ASP A 170 -12.78 -7.16 -12.92
C ASP A 170 -11.89 -8.30 -12.40
N GLN A 171 -10.64 -8.42 -12.86
CA GLN A 171 -9.68 -9.41 -12.37
C GLN A 171 -9.25 -9.12 -10.92
N ILE A 172 -9.03 -7.84 -10.58
CA ILE A 172 -8.74 -7.41 -9.21
C ILE A 172 -9.90 -7.78 -8.29
N LEU A 173 -11.15 -7.50 -8.70
CA LEU A 173 -12.35 -7.83 -7.92
C LEU A 173 -12.50 -9.35 -7.73
N GLU A 174 -12.25 -10.13 -8.78
CA GLU A 174 -12.26 -11.59 -8.69
C GLU A 174 -11.21 -12.09 -7.68
N TRP A 175 -10.00 -11.56 -7.72
CA TRP A 175 -8.94 -11.91 -6.77
C TRP A 175 -9.29 -11.52 -5.32
N ILE A 176 -9.86 -10.31 -5.10
CA ILE A 176 -10.33 -9.87 -3.78
C ILE A 176 -11.40 -10.84 -3.25
N ASN A 177 -12.40 -11.16 -4.05
CA ASN A 177 -13.49 -12.04 -3.66
C ASN A 177 -12.98 -13.47 -3.37
N ALA A 178 -12.08 -14.01 -4.18
CA ALA A 178 -11.45 -15.30 -3.95
C ALA A 178 -10.67 -15.34 -2.62
N ALA A 179 -9.89 -14.33 -2.34
CA ALA A 179 -9.15 -14.19 -1.08
C ALA A 179 -10.09 -14.15 0.14
N LEU A 180 -11.20 -13.41 0.06
CA LEU A 180 -12.15 -13.27 1.17
C LEU A 180 -13.03 -14.50 1.39
N LEU A 181 -13.15 -15.39 0.41
CA LEU A 181 -13.90 -16.65 0.56
C LEU A 181 -13.10 -17.75 1.29
N THR A 182 -11.81 -17.59 1.46
CA THR A 182 -10.89 -18.57 2.08
C THR A 182 -10.73 -18.41 3.59
N VAL A 183 -11.50 -17.50 4.21
CA VAL A 183 -11.45 -17.18 5.65
C VAL A 183 -12.49 -17.99 6.45
#